data_f0b2383ae1e9d63c91eda9fad535ee24
#
_entry.id   f0b2383ae1e9d63c91eda9fad535ee24
#
_cell.length_a   1.000
_cell.length_b   1.000
_cell.length_c   1.000
_cell.angle_alpha   90.00
_cell.angle_beta   90.00
_cell.angle_gamma   90.00
#
_symmetry.space_group_name_H-M   'P 1'
#
loop_
_entity.id
_entity.type
_entity.pdbx_description
1 polymer ?
#
loop_
_entity_poly.entity_id
_entity_poly.type
_entity_poly.pdbx_seq_one_letter_code
_entity_poly.pdbx_strand_id
1 'polypeptide(L)'
;WVETCSTSPARMFGMYPKKGIIAPGSDADILVWDPNGKTKIGINDKHHMNMDHSSWEGFKVDGKVDTVLSRGKIVVENDKFTGTKGHGKFIRRGLCQYLN
;
A
#
# COMPACT_ATOMS: atom_id res chain seq x y z
N TRP A 1 3.95 13.10 1.83
CA TRP A 1 3.06 11.93 1.82
C TRP A 1 3.86 10.63 1.91
N VAL A 2 4.83 10.41 1.03
CA VAL A 2 5.68 9.19 1.05
C VAL A 2 6.41 9.04 2.38
N GLU A 3 6.99 10.12 2.90
CA GLU A 3 7.67 10.08 4.21
C GLU A 3 6.70 9.65 5.32
N THR A 4 5.53 10.27 5.39
CA THR A 4 4.55 10.03 6.47
C THR A 4 3.88 8.67 6.36
N CYS A 5 3.57 8.19 5.15
CA CYS A 5 2.79 6.97 4.95
C CYS A 5 3.66 5.71 4.75
N SER A 6 4.95 5.86 4.46
CA SER A 6 5.84 4.76 4.12
C SER A 6 7.14 4.75 4.90
N THR A 7 7.99 5.76 4.72
CA THR A 7 9.36 5.74 5.26
C THR A 7 9.37 5.85 6.79
N SER A 8 8.65 6.83 7.36
CA SER A 8 8.59 7.02 8.80
C SER A 8 7.96 5.83 9.53
N PRO A 9 6.83 5.24 9.08
CA PRO A 9 6.32 4.00 9.67
C PRO A 9 7.32 2.84 9.59
N ALA A 10 8.03 2.68 8.46
CA ALA A 10 9.01 1.61 8.34
C ALA A 10 10.17 1.76 9.35
N ARG A 11 10.64 2.98 9.60
CA ARG A 11 11.64 3.29 10.64
C ARG A 11 11.10 3.10 12.05
N MET A 12 9.88 3.59 12.30
CA MET A 12 9.21 3.48 13.61
C MET A 12 9.03 2.02 14.01
N PHE A 13 8.66 1.16 13.07
CA PHE A 13 8.41 -0.26 13.34
C PHE A 13 9.60 -1.17 13.05
N GLY A 14 10.81 -0.62 12.85
CA GLY A 14 12.03 -1.40 12.67
C GLY A 14 12.06 -2.27 11.42
N MET A 15 11.42 -1.83 10.35
CA MET A 15 11.37 -2.54 9.07
C MET A 15 12.21 -1.88 7.96
N TYR A 16 12.67 -0.65 8.19
CA TYR A 16 13.53 0.06 7.24
C TYR A 16 14.97 -0.52 7.29
N PRO A 17 15.69 -0.68 6.17
CA PRO A 17 15.35 -0.31 4.79
C PRO A 17 14.66 -1.43 3.97
N LYS A 18 14.28 -2.53 4.60
CA LYS A 18 13.58 -3.62 3.88
C LYS A 18 12.25 -3.14 3.31
N LYS A 19 11.57 -2.27 4.04
CA LYS A 19 10.35 -1.55 3.65
C LYS A 19 10.58 -0.04 3.74
N GLY A 20 9.70 0.75 3.13
CA GLY A 20 9.69 2.21 3.26
C GLY A 20 10.64 2.96 2.34
N ILE A 21 11.24 2.29 1.36
CA ILE A 21 12.11 2.88 0.36
C ILE A 21 12.06 2.06 -0.93
N ILE A 22 12.23 2.72 -2.07
CA ILE A 22 12.47 2.07 -3.37
C ILE A 22 13.98 2.08 -3.61
N ALA A 23 14.64 0.97 -3.30
CA ALA A 23 16.09 0.84 -3.44
C ALA A 23 16.48 -0.64 -3.68
N PRO A 24 17.64 -0.89 -4.29
CA PRO A 24 18.16 -2.26 -4.43
C PRO A 24 18.24 -2.97 -3.07
N GLY A 25 17.71 -4.19 -2.99
CA GLY A 25 17.67 -4.99 -1.77
C GLY A 25 16.44 -4.78 -0.88
N SER A 26 15.64 -3.75 -1.14
CA SER A 26 14.34 -3.55 -0.48
C SER A 26 13.23 -4.36 -1.16
N ASP A 27 12.18 -4.67 -0.42
CA ASP A 27 11.01 -5.32 -1.01
C ASP A 27 10.29 -4.34 -1.96
N ALA A 28 9.95 -4.80 -3.15
CA ALA A 28 9.22 -4.00 -4.13
C ALA A 28 7.72 -3.95 -3.81
N ASP A 29 7.37 -3.27 -2.72
CA ASP A 29 6.01 -2.88 -2.38
C ASP A 29 5.77 -1.49 -2.97
N ILE A 30 5.20 -1.46 -4.17
CA ILE A 30 5.14 -0.25 -5.00
C ILE A 30 3.70 0.04 -5.38
N LEU A 31 3.33 1.30 -5.27
CA LEU A 31 2.05 1.84 -5.71
C LEU A 31 2.29 2.79 -6.87
N VAL A 32 1.67 2.51 -8.01
CA VAL A 32 1.64 3.41 -9.17
C VAL A 32 0.37 4.24 -9.09
N TRP A 33 0.54 5.55 -9.10
CA TRP A 33 -0.51 6.53 -8.90
C TRP A 33 -0.73 7.39 -10.13
N ASP A 34 -1.99 7.52 -10.56
CA ASP A 34 -2.42 8.46 -11.58
C ASP A 34 -3.04 9.69 -10.92
N PRO A 35 -2.37 10.86 -10.94
CA PRO A 35 -2.89 12.08 -10.33
C PRO A 35 -4.10 12.66 -11.05
N ASN A 36 -4.31 12.34 -12.32
CA ASN A 36 -5.42 12.82 -13.14
C ASN A 36 -6.64 11.88 -13.09
N GLY A 37 -6.48 10.70 -12.51
CA GLY A 37 -7.57 9.76 -12.30
C GLY A 37 -8.61 10.27 -11.31
N LYS A 38 -9.72 9.56 -11.20
CA LYS A 38 -10.79 9.84 -10.24
C LYS A 38 -11.12 8.58 -9.47
N THR A 39 -11.29 8.70 -8.16
CA THR A 39 -11.72 7.60 -7.30
C THR A 39 -12.99 7.97 -6.57
N LYS A 40 -13.99 7.10 -6.61
CA LYS A 40 -15.14 7.13 -5.73
C LYS A 40 -14.96 6.05 -4.67
N ILE A 41 -15.05 6.45 -3.40
CA ILE A 41 -14.93 5.55 -2.26
C ILE A 41 -16.30 4.97 -1.93
N GLY A 42 -16.40 3.65 -1.80
CA GLY A 42 -17.63 2.96 -1.47
C GLY A 42 -17.40 1.47 -1.28
N ILE A 43 -18.22 0.80 -0.47
CA ILE A 43 -18.08 -0.64 -0.18
C ILE A 43 -18.31 -1.52 -1.42
N ASN A 44 -19.10 -1.05 -2.36
CA ASN A 44 -19.38 -1.74 -3.63
C ASN A 44 -18.52 -1.24 -4.78
N ASP A 45 -17.68 -0.24 -4.51
CA ASP A 45 -16.70 0.26 -5.44
C ASP A 45 -15.35 -0.44 -5.13
N LYS A 46 -14.35 -0.27 -5.87
CA LYS A 46 -13.08 -0.97 -6.01
C LYS A 46 -12.18 -1.11 -4.75
N HIS A 47 -12.74 -1.54 -3.63
CA HIS A 47 -11.97 -1.59 -2.38
C HIS A 47 -11.01 -2.74 -2.21
N HIS A 48 -11.23 -3.86 -2.84
CA HIS A 48 -10.45 -5.08 -2.60
C HIS A 48 -10.39 -5.50 -1.12
N MET A 49 -11.36 -5.08 -0.32
CA MET A 49 -11.46 -5.39 1.11
C MET A 49 -12.83 -5.99 1.42
N ASN A 50 -12.86 -6.92 2.35
CA ASN A 50 -14.10 -7.52 2.84
C ASN A 50 -14.65 -6.68 4.00
N MET A 51 -15.35 -5.60 3.68
CA MET A 51 -15.95 -4.67 4.63
C MET A 51 -17.43 -4.49 4.32
N ASP A 52 -18.22 -4.24 5.34
CA ASP A 52 -19.67 -3.99 5.26
C ASP A 52 -20.03 -2.50 5.38
N HIS A 53 -19.06 -1.66 5.71
CA HIS A 53 -19.24 -0.21 5.84
C HIS A 53 -17.96 0.56 5.53
N SER A 54 -18.11 1.85 5.22
CA SER A 54 -17.00 2.80 5.07
C SER A 54 -17.41 4.15 5.63
N SER A 55 -16.58 4.73 6.49
CA SER A 55 -16.75 6.11 6.96
C SER A 55 -16.62 7.16 5.85
N TRP A 56 -16.10 6.77 4.70
CA TRP A 56 -15.86 7.62 3.54
C TRP A 56 -16.80 7.31 2.37
N GLU A 57 -17.89 6.58 2.64
CA GLU A 57 -18.84 6.14 1.62
C GLU A 57 -19.33 7.30 0.77
N GLY A 58 -19.20 7.17 -0.55
CA GLY A 58 -19.64 8.17 -1.52
C GLY A 58 -18.65 9.32 -1.78
N PHE A 59 -17.56 9.45 -1.02
CA PHE A 59 -16.56 10.48 -1.31
C PHE A 59 -15.95 10.29 -2.70
N LYS A 60 -15.80 11.42 -3.39
CA LYS A 60 -15.11 11.50 -4.68
C LYS A 60 -13.83 12.29 -4.49
N VAL A 61 -12.72 11.70 -4.88
CA VAL A 61 -11.38 12.29 -4.74
C VAL A 61 -10.64 12.28 -6.06
N ASP A 62 -9.75 13.24 -6.22
CA ASP A 62 -8.82 13.30 -7.34
C ASP A 62 -7.67 12.34 -7.10
N GLY A 63 -7.23 11.71 -8.19
CA GLY A 63 -6.22 10.68 -8.17
C GLY A 63 -6.78 9.27 -8.10
N LYS A 64 -6.00 8.34 -8.64
CA LYS A 64 -6.35 6.93 -8.75
C LYS A 64 -5.12 6.05 -8.57
N VAL A 65 -5.30 4.96 -7.84
CA VAL A 65 -4.32 3.87 -7.84
C VAL A 65 -4.49 3.08 -9.13
N ASP A 66 -3.43 2.99 -9.92
CA ASP A 66 -3.41 2.24 -11.16
C ASP A 66 -2.94 0.79 -10.93
N THR A 67 -1.75 0.64 -10.37
CA THR A 67 -1.14 -0.66 -10.14
C THR A 67 -0.56 -0.73 -8.74
N VAL A 68 -0.71 -1.88 -8.08
CA VAL A 68 -0.10 -2.17 -6.79
C VAL A 68 0.74 -3.44 -6.89
N LEU A 69 1.99 -3.33 -6.47
CA LEU A 69 2.90 -4.46 -6.34
C LEU A 69 3.12 -4.78 -4.86
N SER A 70 3.17 -6.05 -4.54
CA SER A 70 3.60 -6.57 -3.25
C SER A 70 4.78 -7.51 -3.46
N ARG A 71 5.95 -7.12 -2.97
CA ARG A 71 7.22 -7.83 -3.16
C ARG A 71 7.47 -8.22 -4.62
N GLY A 72 7.27 -7.24 -5.52
CA GLY A 72 7.48 -7.38 -6.95
C GLY A 72 6.36 -8.10 -7.72
N LYS A 73 5.32 -8.61 -7.04
CA LYS A 73 4.18 -9.24 -7.69
C LYS A 73 3.02 -8.25 -7.79
N ILE A 74 2.46 -8.08 -8.98
CA ILE A 74 1.25 -7.28 -9.18
C ILE A 74 0.10 -7.95 -8.42
N VAL A 75 -0.56 -7.20 -7.54
CA VAL A 75 -1.71 -7.65 -6.74
C VAL A 75 -2.98 -6.86 -7.05
N VAL A 76 -2.84 -5.68 -7.65
CA VAL A 76 -3.95 -4.90 -8.21
C VAL A 76 -3.49 -4.29 -9.53
N GLU A 77 -4.31 -4.40 -10.55
CA GLU A 77 -4.10 -3.79 -11.86
C GLU A 77 -5.46 -3.54 -12.53
N ASN A 78 -5.63 -2.36 -13.12
CA ASN A 78 -6.87 -1.98 -13.80
C ASN A 78 -8.13 -2.20 -12.94
N ASP A 79 -8.08 -1.78 -11.68
CA ASP A 79 -9.14 -1.95 -10.69
C ASP A 79 -9.51 -3.42 -10.37
N LYS A 80 -8.65 -4.38 -10.69
CA LYS A 80 -8.87 -5.79 -10.41
C LYS A 80 -7.83 -6.31 -9.42
N PHE A 81 -8.31 -7.00 -8.40
CA PHE A 81 -7.43 -7.73 -7.49
C PHE A 81 -6.96 -9.03 -8.15
N THR A 82 -5.65 -9.19 -8.27
CA THR A 82 -4.98 -10.36 -8.87
C THR A 82 -4.12 -11.11 -7.87
N GLY A 83 -4.17 -10.71 -6.60
CA GLY A 83 -3.39 -11.33 -5.53
C GLY A 83 -3.77 -12.78 -5.28
N THR A 84 -2.82 -13.56 -4.80
CA THR A 84 -3.03 -14.97 -4.45
C THR A 84 -2.99 -15.17 -2.93
N LYS A 85 -3.88 -16.01 -2.41
CA LYS A 85 -3.90 -16.39 -1.00
C LYS A 85 -2.54 -16.99 -0.59
N GLY A 86 -2.03 -16.61 0.57
CA GLY A 86 -0.75 -17.09 1.08
C GLY A 86 0.49 -16.36 0.52
N HIS A 87 0.33 -15.30 -0.26
CA HIS A 87 1.46 -14.51 -0.76
C HIS A 87 2.20 -13.76 0.37
N GLY A 88 1.51 -13.39 1.44
CA GLY A 88 2.12 -12.69 2.58
C GLY A 88 3.23 -13.49 3.26
N LYS A 89 4.27 -12.80 3.77
CA LYS A 89 5.32 -13.38 4.59
C LYS A 89 5.50 -12.56 5.86
N PHE A 90 5.67 -13.24 6.98
CA PHE A 90 6.00 -12.58 8.23
C PHE A 90 7.38 -11.91 8.14
N ILE A 91 7.48 -10.67 8.60
CA ILE A 91 8.75 -9.94 8.69
C ILE A 91 9.07 -9.74 10.17
N ARG A 92 10.23 -10.27 10.59
CA ARG A 92 10.77 -9.98 11.92
C ARG A 92 11.24 -8.52 11.97
N ARG A 93 10.69 -7.76 12.90
CA ARG A 93 11.04 -6.34 13.07
C ARG A 93 12.32 -6.18 13.90
N GLY A 94 13.09 -5.14 13.61
CA GLY A 94 14.13 -4.61 14.48
C GLY A 94 13.56 -3.61 15.50
N LEU A 95 14.45 -2.91 16.18
CA LEU A 95 14.08 -1.82 17.09
C LEU A 95 13.60 -0.58 16.30
N CYS A 96 12.81 0.26 16.96
CA CYS A 96 12.45 1.57 16.45
C CYS A 96 13.71 2.40 16.20
N GLN A 97 13.87 2.94 14.99
CA GLN A 97 15.08 3.70 14.62
C GLN A 97 15.04 5.16 15.07
N TYR A 98 13.98 5.59 15.73
CA TYR A 98 13.86 6.91 16.36
C TYR A 98 14.14 6.89 17.87
N LEU A 99 14.34 5.71 18.46
CA LEU A 99 14.64 5.52 19.88
C LEU A 99 16.12 5.11 20.04
N ASN A 100 17.01 6.03 19.83
CA ASN A 100 18.45 5.86 20.07
C ASN A 100 18.88 6.62 21.32
#